data_aba59f4852e56899884ef2f40788208f
#
_entry.id   aba59f4852e56899884ef2f40788208f
#
_cell.length_a   1.000
_cell.length_b   1.000
_cell.length_c   1.000
_cell.angle_alpha   90.00
_cell.angle_beta   90.00
_cell.angle_gamma   90.00
#
_symmetry.space_group_name_H-M   'P 1'
#
loop_
_entity.id
_entity.type
_entity.pdbx_description
1 polymer ?
#
loop_
_entity_poly.entity_id
_entity_poly.type
_entity_poly.pdbx_seq_one_letter_code
_entity_poly.pdbx_strand_id
1 'polypeptide(L)'
;MATLGRAELEAMSREYFCDDLTVDFEAMTTWDKADVHKFFESGGAVKPAAGAPSAVDVADAVYAEAAVLDAKKRGSEMLGSGDLDGAVTAYREALDLCSPSLLASQGAALQSNLALAYLKLGDAAASLAAASESVRLKPEWQKAYFRKGEALFELRRYADALASYREALRLSPNDFDVKRVVGLAEEAAKGGLWLRQLSPGRDIAVGPGTQQEQLIFSAADQMKNFIYLIGDSVSRVCYVVDPCWDPKGVAGYAVRHKMKLVGAIASHYHFDHVGGLVPPQLAAMVYGPFKGDPNNAVLPGLAEMKTKHGCQLYAHSSEVARIAKQTRLALTDLNGLDQGSSLPLGESGSLQVYHTPGHSGGSICLSVQPAGASASLGLIVGDTIFPGSCGRLDLPDSDVNAMFDSLQKLRAFDDATAIYPGHGYSGPSTTVAREKQEGLLRPFTKDMWKRMHG
;
A
#
# COMPACT_ATOMS: atom_id res chain seq x y z
N MET A 1 45.77 -13.74 -21.54
CA MET A 1 45.11 -13.17 -22.72
C MET A 1 44.00 -14.11 -23.11
N ALA A 2 42.75 -13.67 -23.04
CA ALA A 2 41.62 -14.53 -23.40
C ALA A 2 41.36 -14.35 -24.93
N THR A 3 41.47 -15.46 -25.64
CA THR A 3 41.05 -15.57 -27.04
C THR A 3 39.52 -15.68 -27.08
N LEU A 4 38.88 -14.94 -27.98
CA LEU A 4 37.44 -15.07 -28.20
C LEU A 4 37.13 -16.40 -28.86
N GLY A 5 36.20 -17.17 -28.33
CA GLY A 5 35.75 -18.41 -28.94
C GLY A 5 34.99 -18.18 -30.24
N ARG A 6 34.97 -19.15 -31.17
CA ARG A 6 34.23 -19.09 -32.44
C ARG A 6 32.75 -18.67 -32.26
N ALA A 7 32.09 -19.20 -31.22
CA ALA A 7 30.70 -18.88 -30.92
C ALA A 7 30.50 -17.41 -30.53
N GLU A 8 31.46 -16.77 -29.85
CA GLU A 8 31.42 -15.35 -29.50
C GLU A 8 31.67 -14.49 -30.72
N LEU A 9 32.57 -14.89 -31.61
CA LEU A 9 32.84 -14.18 -32.88
C LEU A 9 31.66 -14.31 -33.86
N GLU A 10 31.03 -15.49 -33.95
CA GLU A 10 29.81 -15.72 -34.74
C GLU A 10 28.59 -14.94 -34.17
N ALA A 11 28.46 -14.85 -32.84
CA ALA A 11 27.43 -14.09 -32.20
C ALA A 11 27.60 -12.57 -32.47
N MET A 12 28.82 -12.07 -32.33
CA MET A 12 29.17 -10.67 -32.67
C MET A 12 28.94 -10.39 -34.15
N SER A 13 29.29 -11.32 -35.05
CA SER A 13 29.08 -11.16 -36.50
C SER A 13 27.58 -11.12 -36.86
N ARG A 14 26.76 -12.01 -36.31
CA ARG A 14 25.31 -12.05 -36.57
C ARG A 14 24.55 -10.85 -36.02
N GLU A 15 25.06 -10.25 -34.96
CA GLU A 15 24.45 -9.09 -34.31
C GLU A 15 24.77 -7.77 -35.04
N TYR A 16 25.89 -7.72 -35.74
CA TYR A 16 26.43 -6.49 -36.36
C TYR A 16 26.54 -6.51 -37.88
N PHE A 17 26.45 -7.68 -38.51
CA PHE A 17 26.57 -7.78 -39.98
C PHE A 17 25.34 -8.53 -40.56
N CYS A 18 24.73 -7.96 -41.58
CA CYS A 18 23.75 -8.67 -42.39
C CYS A 18 24.40 -9.90 -43.05
N ASP A 19 23.62 -10.95 -43.28
CA ASP A 19 23.97 -12.34 -43.67
C ASP A 19 24.92 -12.54 -44.89
N ASP A 20 25.51 -11.51 -45.47
CA ASP A 20 26.30 -11.55 -46.70
C ASP A 20 27.81 -11.41 -46.54
N LEU A 21 28.37 -11.51 -45.32
CA LEU A 21 29.81 -11.47 -45.11
C LEU A 21 30.37 -12.89 -44.92
N THR A 22 31.09 -13.39 -45.93
CA THR A 22 31.97 -14.58 -45.82
C THR A 22 33.25 -14.18 -45.11
N VAL A 23 33.28 -14.25 -43.78
CA VAL A 23 34.49 -14.12 -42.97
C VAL A 23 34.96 -15.52 -42.59
N ASP A 24 36.22 -15.81 -42.81
CA ASP A 24 36.82 -17.08 -42.36
C ASP A 24 37.10 -17.01 -40.86
N PHE A 25 36.09 -17.35 -40.10
CA PHE A 25 36.15 -17.34 -38.63
C PHE A 25 37.10 -18.39 -38.05
N GLU A 26 37.48 -19.46 -38.78
CA GLU A 26 38.41 -20.44 -38.30
C GLU A 26 39.84 -19.87 -38.20
N ALA A 27 40.21 -18.99 -39.11
CA ALA A 27 41.49 -18.28 -39.06
C ALA A 27 41.56 -17.28 -37.89
N MET A 28 40.43 -16.69 -37.47
CA MET A 28 40.37 -15.66 -36.41
C MET A 28 40.35 -16.23 -34.98
N THR A 29 40.02 -17.50 -34.78
CA THR A 29 40.01 -18.14 -33.44
C THR A 29 41.38 -18.24 -32.79
N THR A 30 42.43 -18.06 -33.53
CA THR A 30 43.84 -18.07 -33.04
C THR A 30 44.36 -16.67 -32.70
N TRP A 31 43.60 -15.63 -32.98
CA TRP A 31 44.02 -14.24 -32.80
C TRP A 31 43.66 -13.76 -31.39
N ASP A 32 44.56 -12.97 -30.79
CA ASP A 32 44.18 -12.23 -29.58
C ASP A 32 43.33 -11.00 -29.92
N LYS A 33 42.75 -10.38 -28.91
CA LYS A 33 41.91 -9.16 -29.08
C LYS A 33 42.66 -8.04 -29.80
N ALA A 34 43.97 -7.94 -29.63
CA ALA A 34 44.78 -6.89 -30.26
C ALA A 34 45.02 -7.19 -31.75
N ASP A 35 45.14 -8.45 -32.13
CA ASP A 35 45.29 -8.90 -33.51
C ASP A 35 43.99 -8.74 -34.30
N VAL A 36 42.83 -9.01 -33.68
CA VAL A 36 41.53 -8.74 -34.26
C VAL A 36 41.31 -7.22 -34.47
N HIS A 37 41.68 -6.39 -33.49
CA HIS A 37 41.66 -4.94 -33.59
C HIS A 37 42.57 -4.46 -34.73
N LYS A 38 43.79 -4.98 -34.81
CA LYS A 38 44.77 -4.58 -35.82
C LYS A 38 44.38 -5.00 -37.24
N PHE A 39 43.69 -6.12 -37.38
CA PHE A 39 43.13 -6.56 -38.67
C PHE A 39 42.04 -5.60 -39.17
N PHE A 40 41.14 -5.21 -38.28
CA PHE A 40 40.09 -4.23 -38.63
C PHE A 40 40.65 -2.82 -38.84
N GLU A 41 41.68 -2.39 -38.10
CA GLU A 41 42.35 -1.13 -38.25
C GLU A 41 43.19 -1.07 -39.56
N SER A 42 43.73 -2.17 -40.00
CA SER A 42 44.57 -2.26 -41.21
C SER A 42 43.77 -2.36 -42.51
N GLY A 43 42.44 -2.32 -42.47
CA GLY A 43 41.62 -2.44 -43.67
C GLY A 43 41.74 -3.79 -44.33
N GLY A 44 41.85 -4.88 -43.51
CA GLY A 44 41.96 -6.27 -44.01
C GLY A 44 40.97 -6.50 -45.15
N ALA A 45 41.47 -7.04 -46.25
CA ALA A 45 40.90 -7.01 -47.59
C ALA A 45 39.55 -7.78 -47.70
N VAL A 46 38.50 -7.20 -47.15
CA VAL A 46 37.12 -7.47 -47.59
C VAL A 46 36.63 -6.20 -48.25
N LYS A 47 36.43 -6.19 -49.55
CA LYS A 47 35.72 -5.07 -50.22
C LYS A 47 34.35 -4.94 -49.60
N PRO A 48 34.04 -3.91 -48.82
CA PRO A 48 32.69 -3.70 -48.33
C PRO A 48 31.74 -3.58 -49.51
N ALA A 49 30.58 -4.21 -49.39
CA ALA A 49 29.48 -3.89 -50.30
C ALA A 49 29.21 -2.37 -50.24
N ALA A 50 28.92 -1.77 -51.41
CA ALA A 50 28.72 -0.33 -51.49
C ALA A 50 27.64 0.12 -50.47
N GLY A 51 28.04 0.88 -49.43
CA GLY A 51 27.16 1.32 -48.33
C GLY A 51 27.36 0.62 -46.98
N ALA A 52 28.29 -0.35 -46.85
CA ALA A 52 28.63 -0.93 -45.57
C ALA A 52 29.44 0.06 -44.70
N PRO A 53 29.20 0.12 -43.36
CA PRO A 53 29.94 1.00 -42.46
C PRO A 53 31.44 0.62 -42.44
N SER A 54 32.34 1.58 -42.26
CA SER A 54 33.76 1.30 -42.10
C SER A 54 34.05 0.56 -40.80
N ALA A 55 35.20 -0.11 -40.69
CA ALA A 55 35.63 -0.78 -39.44
C ALA A 55 35.72 0.23 -38.28
N VAL A 56 36.03 1.50 -38.55
CA VAL A 56 36.03 2.59 -37.57
C VAL A 56 34.61 2.88 -37.11
N ASP A 57 33.64 2.99 -38.02
CA ASP A 57 32.22 3.24 -37.68
C ASP A 57 31.64 2.11 -36.86
N VAL A 58 32.06 0.86 -37.10
CA VAL A 58 31.64 -0.32 -36.32
C VAL A 58 32.26 -0.30 -34.93
N ALA A 59 33.54 0.02 -34.80
CA ALA A 59 34.21 0.12 -33.51
C ALA A 59 33.59 1.23 -32.65
N ASP A 60 33.35 2.41 -33.24
CA ASP A 60 32.70 3.51 -32.53
C ASP A 60 31.27 3.16 -32.09
N ALA A 61 30.54 2.42 -32.92
CA ALA A 61 29.19 1.93 -32.54
C ALA A 61 29.25 0.95 -31.37
N VAL A 62 30.23 0.03 -31.35
CA VAL A 62 30.42 -0.94 -30.23
C VAL A 62 30.81 -0.22 -28.95
N TYR A 63 31.70 0.77 -29.00
CA TYR A 63 32.07 1.59 -27.85
C TYR A 63 30.88 2.41 -27.32
N ALA A 64 30.11 3.00 -28.22
CA ALA A 64 28.91 3.77 -27.84
C ALA A 64 27.87 2.85 -27.14
N GLU A 65 27.64 1.65 -27.66
CA GLU A 65 26.72 0.69 -27.04
C GLU A 65 27.20 0.24 -25.67
N ALA A 66 28.51 -0.11 -25.54
CA ALA A 66 29.10 -0.48 -24.26
C ALA A 66 28.94 0.66 -23.22
N ALA A 67 29.15 1.91 -23.62
CA ALA A 67 28.97 3.07 -22.75
C ALA A 67 27.50 3.25 -22.32
N VAL A 68 26.54 3.07 -23.23
CA VAL A 68 25.11 3.13 -22.95
C VAL A 68 24.71 2.03 -21.94
N LEU A 69 25.20 0.79 -22.16
CA LEU A 69 24.92 -0.33 -21.26
C LEU A 69 25.54 -0.15 -19.88
N ASP A 70 26.77 0.40 -19.82
CA ASP A 70 27.43 0.72 -18.54
C ASP A 70 26.66 1.81 -17.78
N ALA A 71 26.30 2.91 -18.42
CA ALA A 71 25.51 3.99 -17.81
C ALA A 71 24.13 3.47 -17.34
N LYS A 72 23.47 2.62 -18.14
CA LYS A 72 22.21 1.96 -17.77
C LYS A 72 22.39 1.05 -16.54
N LYS A 73 23.48 0.31 -16.47
CA LYS A 73 23.82 -0.57 -15.33
C LYS A 73 24.07 0.25 -14.09
N ARG A 74 24.91 1.28 -14.15
CA ARG A 74 25.14 2.23 -13.04
C ARG A 74 23.83 2.83 -12.53
N GLY A 75 22.96 3.29 -13.43
CA GLY A 75 21.64 3.81 -13.07
C GLY A 75 20.77 2.79 -12.34
N SER A 76 20.83 1.51 -12.73
CA SER A 76 20.07 0.44 -12.07
C SER A 76 20.63 0.10 -10.69
N GLU A 77 21.93 0.11 -10.50
CA GLU A 77 22.61 -0.10 -9.22
C GLU A 77 22.27 1.06 -8.24
N MET A 78 22.38 2.31 -8.71
CA MET A 78 22.02 3.52 -7.95
C MET A 78 20.54 3.51 -7.55
N LEU A 79 19.65 3.14 -8.47
CA LEU A 79 18.21 3.00 -8.17
C LEU A 79 17.95 1.93 -7.10
N GLY A 80 18.71 0.84 -7.12
CA GLY A 80 18.63 -0.26 -6.16
C GLY A 80 19.17 0.12 -4.77
N SER A 81 20.22 0.94 -4.71
CA SER A 81 20.80 1.45 -3.46
C SER A 81 20.07 2.66 -2.87
N GLY A 82 19.11 3.24 -3.62
CA GLY A 82 18.36 4.42 -3.18
C GLY A 82 19.00 5.77 -3.57
N ASP A 83 20.09 5.78 -4.31
CA ASP A 83 20.66 6.99 -4.91
C ASP A 83 19.84 7.37 -6.16
N LEU A 84 18.74 8.06 -5.93
CA LEU A 84 17.76 8.38 -6.97
C LEU A 84 18.27 9.46 -7.94
N ASP A 85 18.98 10.45 -7.44
CA ASP A 85 19.56 11.54 -8.26
C ASP A 85 20.67 11.01 -9.15
N GLY A 86 21.55 10.15 -8.59
CA GLY A 86 22.56 9.44 -9.35
C GLY A 86 21.95 8.55 -10.44
N ALA A 87 20.86 7.84 -10.13
CA ALA A 87 20.15 7.01 -11.10
C ALA A 87 19.58 7.85 -12.26
N VAL A 88 18.95 9.00 -11.98
CA VAL A 88 18.45 9.93 -13.01
C VAL A 88 19.59 10.41 -13.90
N THR A 89 20.71 10.82 -13.30
CA THR A 89 21.89 11.28 -14.03
C THR A 89 22.44 10.21 -14.96
N ALA A 90 22.62 8.98 -14.46
CA ALA A 90 23.14 7.87 -15.24
C ALA A 90 22.19 7.44 -16.39
N TYR A 91 20.88 7.44 -16.19
CA TYR A 91 19.94 7.14 -17.26
C TYR A 91 19.87 8.24 -18.32
N ARG A 92 20.00 9.53 -17.95
CA ARG A 92 20.11 10.63 -18.90
C ARG A 92 21.40 10.54 -19.72
N GLU A 93 22.53 10.30 -19.06
CA GLU A 93 23.81 10.04 -19.73
C GLU A 93 23.68 8.90 -20.77
N ALA A 94 23.04 7.78 -20.38
CA ALA A 94 22.80 6.69 -21.30
C ALA A 94 21.94 7.08 -22.50
N LEU A 95 20.93 7.94 -22.31
CA LEU A 95 20.09 8.46 -23.41
C LEU A 95 20.85 9.42 -24.34
N ASP A 96 21.69 10.28 -23.75
CA ASP A 96 22.51 11.24 -24.50
C ASP A 96 23.58 10.54 -25.34
N LEU A 97 24.06 9.39 -24.90
CA LEU A 97 25.01 8.53 -25.64
C LEU A 97 24.35 7.69 -26.74
N CYS A 98 23.01 7.60 -26.77
CA CYS A 98 22.31 6.77 -27.74
C CYS A 98 22.41 7.35 -29.17
N SER A 99 22.98 6.58 -30.09
CA SER A 99 22.76 6.76 -31.52
C SER A 99 21.28 6.49 -31.88
N PRO A 100 20.78 6.92 -33.05
CA PRO A 100 19.42 6.61 -33.47
C PRO A 100 19.05 5.11 -33.43
N SER A 101 19.97 4.23 -33.77
CA SER A 101 19.79 2.78 -33.71
C SER A 101 19.73 2.26 -32.28
N LEU A 102 20.59 2.74 -31.39
CA LEU A 102 20.56 2.42 -29.96
C LEU A 102 19.33 2.99 -29.26
N LEU A 103 18.90 4.18 -29.64
CA LEU A 103 17.66 4.75 -29.14
C LEU A 103 16.44 3.89 -29.52
N ALA A 104 16.42 3.36 -30.74
CA ALA A 104 15.35 2.46 -31.19
C ALA A 104 15.34 1.13 -30.39
N SER A 105 16.51 0.59 -30.05
CA SER A 105 16.64 -0.68 -29.32
C SER A 105 16.55 -0.53 -27.79
N GLN A 106 17.23 0.45 -27.19
CA GLN A 106 17.40 0.61 -25.75
C GLN A 106 16.55 1.77 -25.18
N GLY A 107 16.16 2.75 -26.00
CA GLY A 107 15.56 4.01 -25.54
C GLY A 107 14.28 3.82 -24.73
N ALA A 108 13.41 2.92 -25.16
CA ALA A 108 12.17 2.65 -24.42
C ALA A 108 12.46 2.13 -23.00
N ALA A 109 13.45 1.25 -22.84
CA ALA A 109 13.84 0.70 -21.54
C ALA A 109 14.51 1.74 -20.65
N LEU A 110 15.39 2.57 -21.22
CA LEU A 110 16.03 3.70 -20.52
C LEU A 110 14.98 4.71 -20.02
N GLN A 111 14.07 5.12 -20.89
CA GLN A 111 12.99 6.05 -20.56
C GLN A 111 12.05 5.46 -19.48
N SER A 112 11.75 4.17 -19.54
CA SER A 112 10.94 3.49 -18.51
C SER A 112 11.64 3.43 -17.15
N ASN A 113 12.96 3.23 -17.13
CA ASN A 113 13.74 3.24 -15.88
C ASN A 113 13.90 4.67 -15.34
N LEU A 114 14.13 5.64 -16.21
CA LEU A 114 14.16 7.06 -15.85
C LEU A 114 12.82 7.51 -15.25
N ALA A 115 11.70 7.08 -15.83
CA ALA A 115 10.37 7.32 -15.28
C ALA A 115 10.22 6.78 -13.86
N LEU A 116 10.72 5.56 -13.59
CA LEU A 116 10.70 4.99 -12.26
C LEU A 116 11.57 5.78 -11.26
N ALA A 117 12.75 6.24 -11.69
CA ALA A 117 13.63 7.05 -10.85
C ALA A 117 12.95 8.38 -10.46
N TYR A 118 12.36 9.09 -11.42
CA TYR A 118 11.60 10.30 -11.14
C TYR A 118 10.38 10.06 -10.23
N LEU A 119 9.67 8.96 -10.46
CA LEU A 119 8.52 8.61 -9.61
C LEU A 119 8.94 8.42 -8.14
N LYS A 120 10.06 7.74 -7.92
CA LYS A 120 10.63 7.54 -6.56
C LYS A 120 11.13 8.84 -5.94
N LEU A 121 11.64 9.79 -6.74
CA LEU A 121 11.98 11.15 -6.31
C LEU A 121 10.76 12.01 -5.98
N GLY A 122 9.55 11.57 -6.33
CA GLY A 122 8.32 12.34 -6.18
C GLY A 122 8.04 13.31 -7.34
N ASP A 123 8.86 13.33 -8.39
CA ASP A 123 8.62 14.13 -9.60
C ASP A 123 7.76 13.35 -10.60
N ALA A 124 6.45 13.34 -10.31
CA ALA A 124 5.49 12.65 -11.16
C ALA A 124 5.33 13.29 -12.55
N ALA A 125 5.64 14.58 -12.70
CA ALA A 125 5.56 15.25 -14.00
C ALA A 125 6.70 14.81 -14.92
N ALA A 126 7.95 14.81 -14.45
CA ALA A 126 9.08 14.29 -15.20
C ALA A 126 8.92 12.77 -15.47
N SER A 127 8.40 12.02 -14.51
CA SER A 127 8.06 10.60 -14.70
C SER A 127 7.07 10.40 -15.85
N LEU A 128 6.00 11.21 -15.93
CA LEU A 128 5.02 11.13 -17.01
C LEU A 128 5.63 11.43 -18.37
N ALA A 129 6.52 12.43 -18.44
CA ALA A 129 7.22 12.77 -19.69
C ALA A 129 8.08 11.59 -20.18
N ALA A 130 8.93 11.03 -19.31
CA ALA A 130 9.78 9.90 -19.63
C ALA A 130 8.95 8.64 -19.98
N ALA A 131 7.91 8.32 -19.22
CA ALA A 131 7.03 7.19 -19.51
C ALA A 131 6.29 7.35 -20.85
N SER A 132 5.86 8.57 -21.19
CA SER A 132 5.20 8.86 -22.48
C SER A 132 6.16 8.68 -23.65
N GLU A 133 7.41 9.06 -23.47
CA GLU A 133 8.45 8.83 -24.47
C GLU A 133 8.77 7.32 -24.61
N SER A 134 8.78 6.56 -23.50
CA SER A 134 8.89 5.11 -23.55
C SER A 134 7.77 4.46 -24.37
N VAL A 135 6.53 4.93 -24.21
CA VAL A 135 5.38 4.47 -25.01
C VAL A 135 5.57 4.82 -26.49
N ARG A 136 6.03 6.03 -26.79
CA ARG A 136 6.27 6.47 -28.18
C ARG A 136 7.32 5.59 -28.88
N LEU A 137 8.40 5.24 -28.16
CA LEU A 137 9.49 4.40 -28.69
C LEU A 137 9.10 2.93 -28.85
N LYS A 138 8.22 2.42 -27.99
CA LYS A 138 7.79 1.01 -28.03
C LYS A 138 6.30 0.86 -27.67
N PRO A 139 5.37 1.13 -28.61
CA PRO A 139 3.93 1.12 -28.35
C PRO A 139 3.36 -0.25 -27.93
N GLU A 140 4.03 -1.34 -28.26
CA GLU A 140 3.60 -2.72 -27.91
C GLU A 140 4.19 -3.20 -26.56
N TRP A 141 4.76 -2.31 -25.77
CA TRP A 141 5.42 -2.70 -24.54
C TRP A 141 4.60 -2.34 -23.29
N GLN A 142 4.04 -3.37 -22.66
CA GLN A 142 3.19 -3.28 -21.49
C GLN A 142 3.81 -2.42 -20.35
N LYS A 143 5.11 -2.59 -20.07
CA LYS A 143 5.80 -1.87 -18.98
C LYS A 143 5.81 -0.34 -19.19
N ALA A 144 5.85 0.15 -20.44
CA ALA A 144 5.80 1.58 -20.74
C ALA A 144 4.46 2.19 -20.31
N TYR A 145 3.35 1.54 -20.66
CA TYR A 145 2.00 1.95 -20.24
C TYR A 145 1.79 1.84 -18.73
N PHE A 146 2.36 0.80 -18.11
CA PHE A 146 2.33 0.66 -16.67
C PHE A 146 3.00 1.86 -15.98
N ARG A 147 4.22 2.25 -16.39
CA ARG A 147 4.92 3.43 -15.86
C ARG A 147 4.18 4.74 -16.11
N LYS A 148 3.58 4.88 -17.31
CA LYS A 148 2.74 6.05 -17.62
C LYS A 148 1.52 6.12 -16.70
N GLY A 149 0.87 4.98 -16.45
CA GLY A 149 -0.24 4.86 -15.49
C GLY A 149 0.17 5.22 -14.07
N GLU A 150 1.35 4.78 -13.60
CA GLU A 150 1.87 5.14 -12.28
C GLU A 150 2.07 6.65 -12.13
N ALA A 151 2.73 7.29 -13.10
CA ALA A 151 2.95 8.73 -13.07
C ALA A 151 1.64 9.53 -13.09
N LEU A 152 0.68 9.13 -13.92
CA LEU A 152 -0.66 9.75 -13.98
C LEU A 152 -1.43 9.55 -12.66
N PHE A 153 -1.29 8.40 -12.02
CA PHE A 153 -1.94 8.12 -10.75
C PHE A 153 -1.40 9.04 -9.63
N GLU A 154 -0.08 9.24 -9.56
CA GLU A 154 0.52 10.17 -8.58
C GLU A 154 0.14 11.63 -8.86
N LEU A 155 -0.08 12.00 -10.14
CA LEU A 155 -0.64 13.31 -10.54
C LEU A 155 -2.14 13.43 -10.27
N ARG A 156 -2.79 12.43 -9.65
CA ARG A 156 -4.24 12.34 -9.41
C ARG A 156 -5.09 12.39 -10.70
N ARG A 157 -4.49 12.11 -11.84
CA ARG A 157 -5.17 11.99 -13.14
C ARG A 157 -5.70 10.56 -13.31
N TYR A 158 -6.62 10.16 -12.43
CA TYR A 158 -7.02 8.76 -12.27
C TYR A 158 -7.70 8.17 -13.51
N ALA A 159 -8.50 8.95 -14.24
CA ALA A 159 -9.11 8.48 -15.50
C ALA A 159 -8.06 8.18 -16.57
N ASP A 160 -7.04 9.04 -16.71
CA ASP A 160 -5.93 8.84 -17.65
C ASP A 160 -5.02 7.68 -17.23
N ALA A 161 -4.78 7.55 -15.89
CA ALA A 161 -4.06 6.42 -15.32
C ALA A 161 -4.77 5.10 -15.63
N LEU A 162 -6.10 5.06 -15.43
CA LEU A 162 -6.93 3.89 -15.73
C LEU A 162 -6.84 3.51 -17.21
N ALA A 163 -6.91 4.49 -18.13
CA ALA A 163 -6.74 4.25 -19.57
C ALA A 163 -5.38 3.62 -19.88
N SER A 164 -4.30 4.15 -19.27
CA SER A 164 -2.95 3.62 -19.45
C SER A 164 -2.78 2.22 -18.88
N TYR A 165 -3.32 1.94 -17.68
CA TYR A 165 -3.27 0.61 -17.08
C TYR A 165 -4.12 -0.43 -17.84
N ARG A 166 -5.27 -0.03 -18.41
CA ARG A 166 -6.07 -0.91 -19.28
C ARG A 166 -5.33 -1.28 -20.55
N GLU A 167 -4.56 -0.36 -21.12
CA GLU A 167 -3.72 -0.68 -22.27
C GLU A 167 -2.57 -1.61 -21.87
N ALA A 168 -1.93 -1.40 -20.73
CA ALA A 168 -0.96 -2.36 -20.18
C ALA A 168 -1.59 -3.75 -19.97
N LEU A 169 -2.83 -3.82 -19.48
CA LEU A 169 -3.55 -5.07 -19.27
C LEU A 169 -3.91 -5.75 -20.60
N ARG A 170 -4.28 -4.97 -21.63
CA ARG A 170 -4.53 -5.51 -22.99
C ARG A 170 -3.30 -6.20 -23.55
N LEU A 171 -2.11 -5.61 -23.33
CA LEU A 171 -0.82 -6.15 -23.79
C LEU A 171 -0.35 -7.34 -22.94
N SER A 172 -0.77 -7.44 -21.68
CA SER A 172 -0.42 -8.54 -20.77
C SER A 172 -1.64 -8.95 -19.90
N PRO A 173 -2.59 -9.71 -20.43
CA PRO A 173 -3.89 -9.98 -19.77
C PRO A 173 -3.79 -10.78 -18.46
N ASN A 174 -2.69 -11.48 -18.22
CA ASN A 174 -2.51 -12.34 -17.05
C ASN A 174 -1.64 -11.71 -15.96
N ASP A 175 -1.15 -10.49 -16.15
CA ASP A 175 -0.33 -9.79 -15.17
C ASP A 175 -1.18 -9.38 -13.96
N PHE A 176 -0.84 -9.98 -12.81
CA PHE A 176 -1.56 -9.75 -11.56
C PHE A 176 -1.39 -8.32 -11.04
N ASP A 177 -0.19 -7.76 -11.17
CA ASP A 177 0.09 -6.40 -10.70
C ASP A 177 -0.65 -5.36 -11.54
N VAL A 178 -0.74 -5.58 -12.85
CA VAL A 178 -1.52 -4.71 -13.74
C VAL A 178 -3.01 -4.80 -13.41
N LYS A 179 -3.56 -6.00 -13.19
CA LYS A 179 -4.97 -6.16 -12.75
C LYS A 179 -5.25 -5.40 -11.46
N ARG A 180 -4.35 -5.50 -10.49
CA ARG A 180 -4.48 -4.81 -9.20
C ARG A 180 -4.51 -3.28 -9.37
N VAL A 181 -3.60 -2.71 -10.16
CA VAL A 181 -3.56 -1.24 -10.35
C VAL A 181 -4.72 -0.72 -11.20
N VAL A 182 -5.27 -1.53 -12.11
CA VAL A 182 -6.53 -1.22 -12.82
C VAL A 182 -7.65 -1.04 -11.79
N GLY A 183 -7.85 -1.99 -10.88
CA GLY A 183 -8.87 -1.89 -9.84
C GLY A 183 -8.69 -0.66 -8.93
N LEU A 184 -7.45 -0.34 -8.55
CA LEU A 184 -7.15 0.86 -7.76
C LEU A 184 -7.46 2.16 -8.53
N ALA A 185 -7.16 2.20 -9.82
CA ALA A 185 -7.44 3.37 -10.65
C ALA A 185 -8.94 3.52 -10.95
N GLU A 186 -9.68 2.43 -11.10
CA GLU A 186 -11.14 2.44 -11.21
C GLU A 186 -11.80 3.01 -9.95
N GLU A 187 -11.36 2.53 -8.78
CA GLU A 187 -11.84 3.03 -7.49
C GLU A 187 -11.53 4.52 -7.31
N ALA A 188 -10.29 4.95 -7.62
CA ALA A 188 -9.88 6.33 -7.52
C ALA A 188 -10.59 7.25 -8.54
N ALA A 189 -10.80 6.79 -9.76
CA ALA A 189 -11.52 7.54 -10.80
C ALA A 189 -13.02 7.71 -10.47
N LYS A 190 -13.62 6.72 -9.79
CA LYS A 190 -14.99 6.82 -9.29
C LYS A 190 -15.11 7.86 -8.18
N GLY A 191 -14.05 8.02 -7.40
CA GLY A 191 -14.02 8.93 -6.27
C GLY A 191 -14.84 8.46 -5.06
N GLY A 192 -14.88 9.29 -4.02
CA GLY A 192 -15.68 9.08 -2.84
C GLY A 192 -14.98 8.38 -1.67
N LEU A 193 -15.75 8.06 -0.66
CA LEU A 193 -15.24 7.46 0.56
C LEU A 193 -14.81 6.01 0.35
N TRP A 194 -13.72 5.65 0.99
CA TRP A 194 -13.11 4.33 0.94
C TRP A 194 -13.17 3.69 2.33
N LEU A 195 -13.86 2.57 2.46
CA LEU A 195 -14.01 1.83 3.70
C LEU A 195 -13.56 0.38 3.49
N ARG A 196 -12.76 -0.13 4.41
CA ARG A 196 -12.36 -1.56 4.49
C ARG A 196 -12.51 -2.05 5.92
N GLN A 197 -13.20 -3.16 6.09
CA GLN A 197 -13.24 -3.95 7.32
C GLN A 197 -12.24 -5.09 7.18
N LEU A 198 -11.28 -5.17 8.07
CA LEU A 198 -10.18 -6.13 8.03
C LEU A 198 -10.23 -7.04 9.24
N SER A 199 -9.91 -8.31 9.04
CA SER A 199 -9.71 -9.29 10.12
C SER A 199 -8.26 -9.72 10.16
N PRO A 200 -7.59 -9.63 11.31
CA PRO A 200 -6.29 -10.26 11.52
C PRO A 200 -6.35 -11.76 11.23
N GLY A 201 -5.33 -12.30 10.56
CA GLY A 201 -5.28 -13.71 10.15
C GLY A 201 -6.03 -14.06 8.87
N ARG A 202 -6.94 -13.18 8.38
CA ARG A 202 -7.67 -13.35 7.12
C ARG A 202 -7.23 -12.34 6.05
N ASP A 203 -7.26 -11.07 6.37
CA ASP A 203 -7.01 -9.96 5.42
C ASP A 203 -5.63 -9.33 5.62
N ILE A 204 -5.14 -9.37 6.85
CA ILE A 204 -3.81 -8.94 7.30
C ILE A 204 -3.22 -10.03 8.17
N ALA A 205 -1.91 -9.98 8.45
CA ALA A 205 -1.20 -11.00 9.22
C ALA A 205 -1.32 -12.42 8.62
N VAL A 206 -1.41 -12.54 7.31
CA VAL A 206 -1.56 -13.79 6.56
C VAL A 206 -0.17 -14.23 6.10
N GLY A 207 0.63 -14.81 6.93
CA GLY A 207 1.93 -15.28 6.48
C GLY A 207 2.77 -15.89 7.59
N PRO A 208 3.88 -16.57 7.25
CA PRO A 208 4.79 -17.09 8.23
C PRO A 208 5.44 -15.91 8.97
N GLY A 209 5.01 -15.72 10.20
CA GLY A 209 5.64 -14.79 11.16
C GLY A 209 6.52 -15.55 12.15
N THR A 210 7.07 -14.81 13.11
CA THR A 210 7.69 -15.38 14.28
C THR A 210 6.65 -16.21 15.07
N GLN A 211 7.13 -17.13 15.90
CA GLN A 211 6.25 -17.94 16.73
C GLN A 211 5.36 -17.08 17.64
N GLN A 212 5.87 -15.94 18.14
CA GLN A 212 5.09 -14.99 18.92
C GLN A 212 4.00 -14.30 18.09
N GLU A 213 4.30 -13.88 16.86
CA GLU A 213 3.30 -13.31 15.94
C GLU A 213 2.19 -14.32 15.65
N GLN A 214 2.52 -15.60 15.45
CA GLN A 214 1.52 -16.65 15.23
C GLN A 214 0.58 -16.82 16.43
N LEU A 215 1.09 -16.72 17.66
CA LEU A 215 0.26 -16.76 18.87
C LEU A 215 -0.65 -15.54 18.95
N ILE A 216 -0.12 -14.34 18.69
CA ILE A 216 -0.88 -13.09 18.66
C ILE A 216 -2.01 -13.18 17.63
N PHE A 217 -1.73 -13.68 16.43
CA PHE A 217 -2.74 -13.79 15.37
C PHE A 217 -3.78 -14.88 15.65
N SER A 218 -3.37 -15.98 16.30
CA SER A 218 -4.33 -16.99 16.81
C SER A 218 -5.26 -16.40 17.87
N ALA A 219 -4.75 -15.55 18.75
CA ALA A 219 -5.56 -14.85 19.73
C ALA A 219 -6.52 -13.85 19.07
N ALA A 220 -6.05 -13.09 18.08
CA ALA A 220 -6.87 -12.17 17.30
C ALA A 220 -8.04 -12.87 16.59
N ASP A 221 -7.79 -14.05 16.01
CA ASP A 221 -8.83 -14.87 15.37
C ASP A 221 -9.88 -15.36 16.37
N GLN A 222 -9.46 -15.73 17.61
CA GLN A 222 -10.39 -16.12 18.68
C GLN A 222 -11.21 -14.93 19.19
N MET A 223 -10.60 -13.74 19.31
CA MET A 223 -11.27 -12.51 19.73
C MET A 223 -12.17 -11.94 18.62
N LYS A 224 -11.94 -12.32 17.35
CA LYS A 224 -12.72 -11.89 16.17
C LYS A 224 -12.79 -10.37 16.01
N ASN A 225 -11.75 -9.66 16.40
CA ASN A 225 -11.69 -8.21 16.23
C ASN A 225 -11.74 -7.81 14.75
N PHE A 226 -12.39 -6.70 14.49
CA PHE A 226 -12.30 -6.00 13.22
C PHE A 226 -11.46 -4.74 13.36
N ILE A 227 -10.66 -4.49 12.34
CA ILE A 227 -9.90 -3.25 12.16
C ILE A 227 -10.50 -2.53 10.95
N TYR A 228 -10.70 -1.21 11.05
CA TYR A 228 -11.28 -0.45 9.95
C TYR A 228 -10.27 0.51 9.36
N LEU A 229 -10.17 0.53 8.02
CA LEU A 229 -9.53 1.60 7.29
C LEU A 229 -10.59 2.45 6.60
N ILE A 230 -10.54 3.75 6.82
CA ILE A 230 -11.53 4.68 6.28
C ILE A 230 -10.80 5.87 5.71
N GLY A 231 -11.11 6.24 4.49
CA GLY A 231 -10.45 7.35 3.83
C GLY A 231 -11.18 7.86 2.60
N ASP A 232 -10.45 8.65 1.86
CA ASP A 232 -10.90 9.26 0.61
C ASP A 232 -10.10 8.70 -0.56
N SER A 233 -10.79 8.13 -1.53
CA SER A 233 -10.18 7.54 -2.72
C SER A 233 -9.58 8.60 -3.67
N VAL A 234 -9.95 9.88 -3.55
CA VAL A 234 -9.42 10.98 -4.36
C VAL A 234 -8.12 11.53 -3.76
N SER A 235 -8.15 11.95 -2.49
CA SER A 235 -6.97 12.47 -1.80
C SER A 235 -5.99 11.39 -1.35
N ARG A 236 -6.43 10.12 -1.35
CA ARG A 236 -5.64 8.93 -0.96
C ARG A 236 -5.12 8.99 0.48
N VAL A 237 -5.87 9.62 1.38
CA VAL A 237 -5.61 9.61 2.82
C VAL A 237 -6.60 8.72 3.54
N CYS A 238 -6.17 8.07 4.62
CA CYS A 238 -7.07 7.27 5.45
C CYS A 238 -6.67 7.29 6.93
N TYR A 239 -7.66 7.00 7.76
CA TYR A 239 -7.51 6.67 9.18
C TYR A 239 -7.65 5.16 9.37
N VAL A 240 -7.03 4.65 10.42
CA VAL A 240 -7.32 3.31 10.95
C VAL A 240 -8.10 3.44 12.26
N VAL A 241 -9.08 2.59 12.47
CA VAL A 241 -9.80 2.45 13.74
C VAL A 241 -9.43 1.11 14.36
N ASP A 242 -9.10 1.14 15.64
CA ASP A 242 -8.73 -0.01 16.47
C ASP A 242 -7.59 -0.86 15.88
N PRO A 243 -6.37 -0.28 15.69
CA PRO A 243 -5.26 -0.91 14.99
C PRO A 243 -4.49 -1.93 15.83
N CYS A 244 -5.15 -2.68 16.70
CA CYS A 244 -4.53 -3.72 17.50
C CYS A 244 -4.12 -4.93 16.64
N TRP A 245 -3.30 -5.80 17.17
CA TRP A 245 -2.84 -7.07 16.65
C TRP A 245 -1.76 -7.00 15.57
N ASP A 246 -1.97 -6.24 14.47
CA ASP A 246 -1.01 -6.16 13.36
C ASP A 246 -0.93 -4.76 12.71
N PRO A 247 -0.39 -3.75 13.40
CA PRO A 247 -0.18 -2.42 12.83
C PRO A 247 0.65 -2.43 11.54
N LYS A 248 1.65 -3.35 11.46
CA LYS A 248 2.49 -3.51 10.27
C LYS A 248 1.68 -4.01 9.06
N GLY A 249 0.83 -5.01 9.27
CA GLY A 249 -0.05 -5.53 8.23
C GLY A 249 -1.08 -4.51 7.76
N VAL A 250 -1.64 -3.72 8.70
CA VAL A 250 -2.54 -2.58 8.41
C VAL A 250 -1.84 -1.54 7.53
N ALA A 251 -0.64 -1.12 7.92
CA ALA A 251 0.13 -0.16 7.14
C ALA A 251 0.50 -0.71 5.76
N GLY A 252 0.91 -1.97 5.68
CA GLY A 252 1.18 -2.67 4.42
C GLY A 252 -0.07 -2.77 3.53
N TYR A 253 -1.25 -2.98 4.13
CA TYR A 253 -2.52 -2.98 3.40
C TYR A 253 -2.82 -1.61 2.80
N ALA A 254 -2.70 -0.54 3.60
CA ALA A 254 -2.89 0.83 3.13
C ALA A 254 -1.93 1.16 1.96
N VAL A 255 -0.64 0.83 2.08
CA VAL A 255 0.36 1.04 1.02
C VAL A 255 0.00 0.27 -0.27
N ARG A 256 -0.39 -1.01 -0.17
CA ARG A 256 -0.83 -1.80 -1.34
C ARG A 256 -2.03 -1.18 -2.06
N HIS A 257 -2.89 -0.49 -1.33
CA HIS A 257 -4.02 0.26 -1.88
C HIS A 257 -3.69 1.72 -2.20
N LYS A 258 -2.39 2.08 -2.17
CA LYS A 258 -1.91 3.46 -2.43
C LYS A 258 -2.60 4.51 -1.54
N MET A 259 -2.92 4.13 -0.28
CA MET A 259 -3.49 5.02 0.74
C MET A 259 -2.40 5.44 1.72
N LYS A 260 -2.42 6.71 2.12
CA LYS A 260 -1.55 7.27 3.16
C LYS A 260 -2.31 7.25 4.49
N LEU A 261 -1.81 6.51 5.47
CA LEU A 261 -2.30 6.58 6.84
C LEU A 261 -1.93 7.94 7.45
N VAL A 262 -2.92 8.67 7.93
CA VAL A 262 -2.73 9.99 8.56
C VAL A 262 -3.07 9.98 10.04
N GLY A 263 -3.88 9.02 10.49
CA GLY A 263 -4.26 8.90 11.89
C GLY A 263 -4.74 7.51 12.27
N ALA A 264 -4.72 7.25 13.58
CA ALA A 264 -5.25 6.05 14.20
C ALA A 264 -6.20 6.45 15.34
N ILE A 265 -7.37 5.84 15.38
CA ILE A 265 -8.47 6.19 16.28
C ILE A 265 -8.77 4.98 17.16
N ALA A 266 -8.87 5.18 18.47
CA ALA A 266 -9.41 4.20 19.39
C ALA A 266 -10.92 4.39 19.52
N SER A 267 -11.70 3.34 19.30
CA SER A 267 -13.14 3.35 19.63
C SER A 267 -13.35 3.37 21.16
N HIS A 268 -12.48 2.69 21.91
CA HIS A 268 -12.42 2.65 23.36
C HIS A 268 -11.07 2.10 23.84
N TYR A 269 -10.81 2.05 25.15
CA TYR A 269 -9.49 1.77 25.73
C TYR A 269 -9.10 0.28 25.79
N HIS A 270 -9.94 -0.68 25.52
CA HIS A 270 -9.61 -2.09 25.72
C HIS A 270 -8.40 -2.54 24.90
N PHE A 271 -7.61 -3.44 25.52
CA PHE A 271 -6.28 -3.83 24.99
C PHE A 271 -6.36 -4.45 23.59
N ASP A 272 -7.42 -5.14 23.28
CA ASP A 272 -7.63 -5.79 21.97
C ASP A 272 -8.08 -4.81 20.87
N HIS A 273 -8.31 -3.55 21.21
CA HIS A 273 -8.55 -2.43 20.27
C HIS A 273 -7.36 -1.49 20.15
N VAL A 274 -6.71 -1.16 21.28
CA VAL A 274 -5.62 -0.17 21.29
C VAL A 274 -4.23 -0.77 21.40
N GLY A 275 -4.13 -2.05 21.77
CA GLY A 275 -2.85 -2.69 22.09
C GLY A 275 -2.32 -2.29 23.48
N GLY A 276 -1.02 -2.37 23.65
CA GLY A 276 -0.37 -2.06 24.92
C GLY A 276 -0.43 -3.23 25.92
N LEU A 277 -0.42 -2.92 27.21
CA LEU A 277 -0.37 -3.92 28.27
C LEU A 277 -1.62 -4.82 28.26
N VAL A 278 -1.37 -6.11 28.21
CA VAL A 278 -2.43 -7.14 28.31
C VAL A 278 -2.69 -7.45 29.76
N PRO A 279 -3.97 -7.65 30.18
CA PRO A 279 -4.26 -8.13 31.52
C PRO A 279 -3.47 -9.40 31.84
N PRO A 280 -2.85 -9.54 33.05
CA PRO A 280 -1.95 -10.68 33.36
C PRO A 280 -2.60 -12.05 33.16
N GLN A 281 -3.91 -12.15 33.36
CA GLN A 281 -4.69 -13.39 33.18
C GLN A 281 -4.73 -13.82 31.69
N LEU A 282 -4.54 -12.89 30.76
CA LEU A 282 -4.55 -13.12 29.31
C LEU A 282 -3.14 -13.13 28.72
N ALA A 283 -2.10 -12.96 29.53
CA ALA A 283 -0.71 -12.93 29.06
C ALA A 283 -0.31 -14.20 28.27
N ALA A 284 -0.91 -15.34 28.60
CA ALA A 284 -0.70 -16.59 27.87
C ALA A 284 -1.13 -16.53 26.40
N MET A 285 -2.08 -15.66 26.05
CA MET A 285 -2.49 -15.43 24.66
C MET A 285 -1.35 -14.82 23.83
N VAL A 286 -0.49 -14.00 24.46
CA VAL A 286 0.62 -13.31 23.80
C VAL A 286 1.90 -14.12 23.81
N TYR A 287 2.21 -14.74 24.97
CA TYR A 287 3.46 -15.46 25.15
C TYR A 287 3.34 -16.98 25.00
N GLY A 288 2.14 -17.54 25.06
CA GLY A 288 1.92 -18.97 25.08
C GLY A 288 2.68 -19.61 26.25
N PRO A 289 3.35 -20.77 26.01
CA PRO A 289 4.15 -21.45 27.04
C PRO A 289 5.52 -20.79 27.27
N PHE A 290 5.86 -19.74 26.54
CA PHE A 290 7.16 -19.05 26.65
C PHE A 290 7.22 -18.20 27.91
N LYS A 291 8.40 -18.19 28.54
CA LYS A 291 8.65 -17.47 29.80
C LYS A 291 8.76 -15.97 29.55
N GLY A 292 7.62 -15.26 29.56
CA GLY A 292 7.56 -13.81 29.67
C GLY A 292 7.06 -13.40 31.05
N ASP A 293 7.31 -12.15 31.44
CA ASP A 293 6.67 -11.56 32.61
C ASP A 293 5.20 -11.24 32.27
N PRO A 294 4.22 -11.87 32.89
CA PRO A 294 2.80 -11.60 32.60
C PRO A 294 2.41 -10.13 32.77
N ASN A 295 3.10 -9.40 33.65
CA ASN A 295 2.82 -8.00 33.91
C ASN A 295 3.39 -7.07 32.81
N ASN A 296 4.21 -7.61 31.92
CA ASN A 296 4.84 -6.89 30.81
C ASN A 296 4.42 -7.43 29.44
N ALA A 297 3.38 -8.27 29.38
CA ALA A 297 2.80 -8.73 28.12
C ALA A 297 2.22 -7.52 27.34
N VAL A 298 2.69 -7.30 26.12
CA VAL A 298 2.32 -6.13 25.31
C VAL A 298 1.85 -6.59 23.93
N LEU A 299 0.69 -6.12 23.50
CA LEU A 299 0.21 -6.26 22.13
C LEU A 299 0.59 -5.04 21.28
N PRO A 300 0.95 -5.25 20.02
CA PRO A 300 1.12 -4.14 19.08
C PRO A 300 -0.22 -3.43 18.82
N GLY A 301 -0.17 -2.11 18.62
CA GLY A 301 -1.37 -1.31 18.40
C GLY A 301 -1.06 0.17 18.18
N LEU A 302 -1.75 1.06 18.90
CA LEU A 302 -1.61 2.51 18.75
C LEU A 302 -0.18 3.04 18.89
N ALA A 303 0.62 2.44 19.81
CA ALA A 303 2.01 2.87 20.01
C ALA A 303 2.86 2.69 18.74
N GLU A 304 2.69 1.58 18.04
CA GLU A 304 3.37 1.33 16.76
C GLU A 304 2.84 2.23 15.63
N MET A 305 1.54 2.50 15.61
CA MET A 305 0.97 3.44 14.63
C MET A 305 1.61 4.83 14.76
N LYS A 306 1.88 5.29 15.99
CA LYS A 306 2.61 6.54 16.25
C LYS A 306 4.08 6.42 15.87
N THR A 307 4.80 5.47 16.46
CA THR A 307 6.26 5.43 16.43
C THR A 307 6.85 4.91 15.12
N LYS A 308 6.16 3.97 14.46
CA LYS A 308 6.63 3.34 13.22
C LYS A 308 5.97 3.88 11.96
N HIS A 309 4.75 4.42 12.07
CA HIS A 309 3.96 4.86 10.91
C HIS A 309 3.60 6.34 10.94
N GLY A 310 3.99 7.08 11.99
CA GLY A 310 3.83 8.53 12.07
C GLY A 310 2.38 9.03 12.16
N CYS A 311 1.44 8.16 12.54
CA CYS A 311 0.03 8.51 12.65
C CYS A 311 -0.22 9.50 13.79
N GLN A 312 -1.14 10.45 13.59
CA GLN A 312 -1.78 11.16 14.68
C GLN A 312 -2.72 10.20 15.42
N LEU A 313 -2.71 10.23 16.76
CA LEU A 313 -3.54 9.33 17.55
C LEU A 313 -4.73 10.07 18.12
N TYR A 314 -5.90 9.40 18.16
CA TYR A 314 -7.15 9.95 18.60
C TYR A 314 -7.91 8.97 19.51
N ALA A 315 -8.53 9.47 20.57
CA ALA A 315 -9.40 8.74 21.45
C ALA A 315 -10.39 9.70 22.13
N HIS A 316 -11.45 9.18 22.73
CA HIS A 316 -12.32 10.04 23.56
C HIS A 316 -11.53 10.68 24.70
N SER A 317 -11.77 11.98 24.97
CA SER A 317 -11.01 12.78 25.95
C SER A 317 -10.95 12.11 27.33
N SER A 318 -12.02 11.46 27.76
CA SER A 318 -12.07 10.77 29.06
C SER A 318 -11.18 9.51 29.16
N GLU A 319 -10.74 8.93 28.04
CA GLU A 319 -9.92 7.73 28.02
C GLU A 319 -8.45 7.98 27.65
N VAL A 320 -8.09 9.19 27.22
CA VAL A 320 -6.72 9.55 26.81
C VAL A 320 -5.69 9.13 27.89
N ALA A 321 -5.93 9.47 29.16
CA ALA A 321 -4.99 9.16 30.23
C ALA A 321 -4.84 7.62 30.45
N ARG A 322 -5.92 6.87 30.31
CA ARG A 322 -5.94 5.42 30.47
C ARG A 322 -5.23 4.73 29.32
N ILE A 323 -5.53 5.14 28.07
CA ILE A 323 -4.87 4.62 26.87
C ILE A 323 -3.38 4.93 26.91
N ALA A 324 -2.99 6.14 27.26
CA ALA A 324 -1.58 6.53 27.37
C ALA A 324 -0.83 5.62 28.36
N LYS A 325 -1.40 5.38 29.56
CA LYS A 325 -0.83 4.48 30.55
C LYS A 325 -0.70 3.04 30.04
N GLN A 326 -1.75 2.51 29.39
CA GLN A 326 -1.80 1.14 28.88
C GLN A 326 -0.82 0.91 27.73
N THR A 327 -0.72 1.86 26.81
CA THR A 327 0.12 1.77 25.61
C THR A 327 1.53 2.33 25.81
N ARG A 328 1.83 2.87 27.01
CA ARG A 328 3.10 3.55 27.35
C ARG A 328 3.41 4.74 26.45
N LEU A 329 2.39 5.38 25.92
CA LEU A 329 2.49 6.65 25.18
C LEU A 329 2.49 7.85 26.15
N ALA A 330 3.01 8.98 25.70
CA ALA A 330 2.81 10.24 26.42
C ALA A 330 1.37 10.74 26.26
N LEU A 331 0.84 11.45 27.25
CA LEU A 331 -0.49 12.07 27.14
C LEU A 331 -0.61 12.99 25.92
N THR A 332 0.47 13.68 25.59
CA THR A 332 0.56 14.58 24.44
C THR A 332 0.59 13.88 23.08
N ASP A 333 0.73 12.55 23.05
CA ASP A 333 0.66 11.77 21.79
C ASP A 333 -0.78 11.52 21.34
N LEU A 334 -1.75 11.69 22.22
CA LEU A 334 -3.16 11.40 22.00
C LEU A 334 -3.98 12.70 21.93
N ASN A 335 -4.74 12.85 20.88
CA ASN A 335 -5.67 13.95 20.71
C ASN A 335 -7.05 13.52 21.21
N GLY A 336 -7.63 14.32 22.12
CA GLY A 336 -8.96 14.07 22.66
C GLY A 336 -10.05 14.36 21.64
N LEU A 337 -11.02 13.47 21.57
CA LEU A 337 -12.28 13.64 20.79
C LEU A 337 -13.44 13.67 21.75
N ASP A 338 -14.40 14.56 21.49
CA ASP A 338 -15.63 14.65 22.26
C ASP A 338 -16.86 14.51 21.36
N GLN A 339 -18.05 14.46 21.95
CA GLN A 339 -19.29 14.41 21.21
C GLN A 339 -19.36 15.53 20.17
N GLY A 340 -19.56 15.20 18.91
CA GLY A 340 -19.65 16.14 17.80
C GLY A 340 -18.31 16.56 17.19
N SER A 341 -17.18 16.07 17.71
CA SER A 341 -15.89 16.21 17.02
C SER A 341 -15.95 15.65 15.61
N SER A 342 -15.20 16.28 14.68
CA SER A 342 -15.15 15.88 13.28
C SER A 342 -13.71 15.73 12.81
N LEU A 343 -13.40 14.61 12.13
CA LEU A 343 -12.12 14.38 11.50
C LEU A 343 -12.32 14.37 9.97
N PRO A 344 -11.56 15.17 9.20
CA PRO A 344 -11.74 15.24 7.76
C PRO A 344 -11.28 13.94 7.06
N LEU A 345 -12.06 13.48 6.11
CA LEU A 345 -11.72 12.38 5.20
C LEU A 345 -11.39 12.95 3.80
N GLY A 346 -10.27 13.65 3.70
CA GLY A 346 -9.88 14.32 2.47
C GLY A 346 -10.95 15.30 1.96
N GLU A 347 -11.30 15.18 0.69
CA GLU A 347 -12.30 16.01 0.02
C GLU A 347 -13.69 15.35 0.02
N SER A 348 -13.76 14.05 0.27
CA SER A 348 -14.99 13.25 0.07
C SER A 348 -15.90 13.20 1.29
N GLY A 349 -15.46 13.66 2.48
CA GLY A 349 -16.30 13.59 3.68
C GLY A 349 -15.57 13.79 4.98
N SER A 350 -16.19 13.30 6.06
CA SER A 350 -15.66 13.37 7.42
C SER A 350 -16.13 12.21 8.29
N LEU A 351 -15.39 11.96 9.39
CA LEU A 351 -15.85 11.13 10.50
C LEU A 351 -16.45 12.01 11.57
N GLN A 352 -17.71 11.80 11.90
CA GLN A 352 -18.39 12.49 13.00
C GLN A 352 -18.37 11.59 14.24
N VAL A 353 -17.96 12.14 15.37
CA VAL A 353 -17.82 11.42 16.63
C VAL A 353 -19.11 11.49 17.44
N TYR A 354 -19.60 10.33 17.83
CA TYR A 354 -20.71 10.15 18.76
C TYR A 354 -20.18 9.49 20.03
N HIS A 355 -20.25 10.19 21.16
CA HIS A 355 -19.94 9.60 22.46
C HIS A 355 -21.06 8.64 22.87
N THR A 356 -20.70 7.36 23.01
CA THR A 356 -21.62 6.26 23.29
C THR A 356 -21.12 5.43 24.48
N PRO A 357 -21.07 6.01 25.70
CA PRO A 357 -20.65 5.33 26.89
C PRO A 357 -21.57 4.16 27.23
N GLY A 358 -21.04 3.18 27.94
CA GLY A 358 -21.77 2.00 28.39
C GLY A 358 -20.88 0.79 28.52
N HIS A 359 -20.25 0.32 27.42
CA HIS A 359 -19.23 -0.71 27.46
C HIS A 359 -17.94 -0.19 28.13
N SER A 360 -17.56 1.03 27.84
CA SER A 360 -16.58 1.83 28.59
C SER A 360 -17.09 3.27 28.74
N GLY A 361 -16.49 4.03 29.64
CA GLY A 361 -16.90 5.42 29.89
C GLY A 361 -16.62 6.37 28.72
N GLY A 362 -15.65 6.05 27.85
CA GLY A 362 -15.29 6.86 26.68
C GLY A 362 -15.47 6.14 25.34
N SER A 363 -16.32 5.11 25.29
CA SER A 363 -16.67 4.47 24.00
C SER A 363 -17.24 5.49 23.03
N ILE A 364 -16.79 5.44 21.76
CA ILE A 364 -17.29 6.29 20.67
C ILE A 364 -17.73 5.46 19.47
N CYS A 365 -18.75 5.98 18.80
CA CYS A 365 -19.11 5.56 17.45
C CYS A 365 -18.68 6.64 16.45
N LEU A 366 -18.22 6.20 15.28
CA LEU A 366 -17.81 7.07 14.18
C LEU A 366 -18.80 6.97 13.03
N SER A 367 -19.49 8.06 12.74
CA SER A 367 -20.37 8.16 11.57
C SER A 367 -19.56 8.59 10.35
N VAL A 368 -19.59 7.78 9.30
CA VAL A 368 -18.91 8.05 8.04
C VAL A 368 -19.80 8.93 7.18
N GLN A 369 -19.52 10.24 7.15
CA GLN A 369 -20.36 11.25 6.54
C GLN A 369 -19.78 11.70 5.20
N PRO A 370 -20.45 11.41 4.05
CA PRO A 370 -20.03 11.93 2.75
C PRO A 370 -20.21 13.45 2.67
N ALA A 371 -19.33 14.13 1.94
CA ALA A 371 -19.45 15.56 1.71
C ALA A 371 -20.77 15.90 1.00
N GLY A 372 -21.49 16.89 1.55
CA GLY A 372 -22.76 17.34 0.98
C GLY A 372 -23.96 16.39 1.17
N ALA A 373 -23.77 15.22 1.80
CA ALA A 373 -24.87 14.31 2.10
C ALA A 373 -25.40 14.52 3.52
N SER A 374 -26.71 14.37 3.71
CA SER A 374 -27.33 14.37 5.04
C SER A 374 -27.29 13.02 5.73
N ALA A 375 -27.24 11.93 4.98
CA ALA A 375 -27.22 10.57 5.49
C ALA A 375 -25.78 10.04 5.65
N SER A 376 -25.56 9.30 6.73
CA SER A 376 -24.31 8.55 6.96
C SER A 376 -24.23 7.33 6.05
N LEU A 377 -23.04 7.03 5.52
CA LEU A 377 -22.79 5.76 4.82
C LEU A 377 -22.76 4.56 5.77
N GLY A 378 -22.45 4.79 7.06
CA GLY A 378 -22.40 3.76 8.07
C GLY A 378 -21.74 4.23 9.35
N LEU A 379 -21.90 3.45 10.39
CA LEU A 379 -21.39 3.68 11.74
C LEU A 379 -20.36 2.61 12.07
N ILE A 380 -19.15 3.01 12.45
CA ILE A 380 -18.18 2.14 13.11
C ILE A 380 -18.39 2.31 14.60
N VAL A 381 -18.78 1.26 15.27
CA VAL A 381 -19.41 1.35 16.59
C VAL A 381 -18.59 0.74 17.72
N GLY A 382 -17.36 0.23 17.43
CA GLY A 382 -16.60 -0.49 18.43
C GLY A 382 -17.48 -1.55 19.13
N ASP A 383 -17.44 -1.55 20.44
CA ASP A 383 -18.19 -2.48 21.27
C ASP A 383 -19.51 -1.92 21.83
N THR A 384 -20.01 -0.83 21.22
CA THR A 384 -21.31 -0.27 21.62
C THR A 384 -22.46 -1.20 21.21
N ILE A 385 -22.45 -1.75 19.99
CA ILE A 385 -23.50 -2.65 19.51
C ILE A 385 -22.90 -3.68 18.52
N PHE A 386 -23.34 -4.92 18.63
CA PHE A 386 -23.09 -6.00 17.67
C PHE A 386 -24.42 -6.45 17.05
N PRO A 387 -24.41 -7.24 15.97
CA PRO A 387 -25.66 -7.81 15.46
C PRO A 387 -26.41 -8.60 16.57
N GLY A 388 -27.52 -8.04 17.04
CA GLY A 388 -28.37 -8.63 18.08
C GLY A 388 -27.86 -8.55 19.53
N SER A 389 -26.69 -7.94 19.79
CA SER A 389 -26.08 -7.86 21.14
C SER A 389 -25.26 -6.58 21.31
N CYS A 390 -24.60 -6.40 22.45
CA CYS A 390 -23.67 -5.28 22.72
C CYS A 390 -22.41 -5.79 23.44
N GLY A 391 -21.43 -4.90 23.58
CA GLY A 391 -20.26 -5.15 24.41
C GLY A 391 -20.65 -5.45 25.86
N ARG A 392 -19.77 -6.16 26.58
CA ARG A 392 -19.97 -6.56 27.97
C ARG A 392 -20.29 -5.37 28.86
N LEU A 393 -21.26 -5.57 29.78
CA LEU A 393 -21.72 -4.59 30.74
C LEU A 393 -21.41 -4.98 32.19
N ASP A 394 -20.63 -6.05 32.39
CA ASP A 394 -20.16 -6.55 33.66
C ASP A 394 -18.69 -6.19 33.96
N LEU A 395 -18.09 -5.33 33.18
CA LEU A 395 -16.74 -4.80 33.36
C LEU A 395 -16.72 -3.65 34.37
N PRO A 396 -15.58 -3.40 35.05
CA PRO A 396 -15.51 -2.36 36.10
C PRO A 396 -15.93 -0.98 35.69
N ASP A 397 -15.78 -0.61 34.40
CA ASP A 397 -16.10 0.74 33.88
C ASP A 397 -17.35 0.75 33.02
N SER A 398 -18.06 -0.36 32.94
CA SER A 398 -19.30 -0.42 32.17
C SER A 398 -20.48 0.18 32.94
N ASP A 399 -21.44 0.72 32.21
CA ASP A 399 -22.66 1.31 32.74
C ASP A 399 -23.87 0.92 31.88
N VAL A 400 -24.73 0.12 32.47
CA VAL A 400 -25.95 -0.39 31.84
C VAL A 400 -26.89 0.75 31.43
N ASN A 401 -26.98 1.83 32.25
CA ASN A 401 -27.84 2.97 31.93
C ASN A 401 -27.27 3.82 30.80
N ALA A 402 -25.97 4.08 30.84
CA ALA A 402 -25.29 4.81 29.77
C ALA A 402 -25.36 4.06 28.45
N MET A 403 -25.24 2.72 28.46
CA MET A 403 -25.42 1.89 27.25
C MET A 403 -26.83 2.05 26.68
N PHE A 404 -27.87 1.99 27.52
CA PHE A 404 -29.24 2.23 27.05
C PHE A 404 -29.37 3.59 26.35
N ASP A 405 -28.89 4.64 26.98
CA ASP A 405 -28.97 6.00 26.43
C ASP A 405 -28.15 6.14 25.12
N SER A 406 -27.01 5.43 25.01
CA SER A 406 -26.19 5.33 23.80
C SER A 406 -26.92 4.60 22.67
N LEU A 407 -27.61 3.51 22.96
CA LEU A 407 -28.40 2.78 21.95
C LEU A 407 -29.57 3.64 21.43
N GLN A 408 -30.19 4.52 22.27
CA GLN A 408 -31.20 5.46 21.80
C GLN A 408 -30.63 6.48 20.80
N LYS A 409 -29.36 6.92 20.96
CA LYS A 409 -28.69 7.78 19.97
C LYS A 409 -28.53 7.05 18.63
N LEU A 410 -28.11 5.76 18.65
CA LEU A 410 -27.94 4.97 17.44
C LEU A 410 -29.29 4.68 16.75
N ARG A 411 -30.36 4.52 17.52
CA ARG A 411 -31.72 4.32 17.00
C ARG A 411 -32.22 5.51 16.17
N ALA A 412 -31.71 6.71 16.41
CA ALA A 412 -32.10 7.92 15.69
C ALA A 412 -31.56 8.01 14.26
N PHE A 413 -30.61 7.14 13.87
CA PHE A 413 -30.10 7.11 12.51
C PHE A 413 -31.11 6.50 11.53
N ASP A 414 -30.93 6.80 10.25
CA ASP A 414 -31.73 6.24 9.18
C ASP A 414 -31.68 4.71 9.15
N ASP A 415 -32.78 4.08 8.84
CA ASP A 415 -32.94 2.63 8.82
C ASP A 415 -31.93 1.91 7.91
N ALA A 416 -31.57 2.54 6.80
CA ALA A 416 -30.59 2.00 5.84
C ALA A 416 -29.14 2.11 6.32
N THR A 417 -28.86 2.84 7.42
CA THR A 417 -27.50 3.03 7.92
C THR A 417 -26.88 1.69 8.35
N ALA A 418 -25.75 1.36 7.72
CA ALA A 418 -24.97 0.18 8.07
C ALA A 418 -24.27 0.37 9.42
N ILE A 419 -24.16 -0.69 10.21
CA ILE A 419 -23.47 -0.75 11.51
C ILE A 419 -22.33 -1.75 11.39
N TYR A 420 -21.13 -1.30 11.69
CA TYR A 420 -19.87 -2.03 11.63
C TYR A 420 -19.29 -2.20 13.04
N PRO A 421 -19.41 -3.40 13.64
CA PRO A 421 -19.03 -3.66 15.04
C PRO A 421 -17.52 -3.85 15.24
N GLY A 422 -17.05 -3.75 16.50
CA GLY A 422 -15.66 -4.05 16.85
C GLY A 422 -15.29 -5.53 16.72
N HIS A 423 -16.27 -6.44 16.80
CA HIS A 423 -16.06 -7.89 16.74
C HIS A 423 -17.06 -8.63 15.84
N GLY A 424 -16.60 -9.72 15.25
CA GLY A 424 -17.38 -10.57 14.35
C GLY A 424 -18.17 -11.71 15.02
N TYR A 425 -18.53 -11.58 16.31
CA TYR A 425 -19.20 -12.67 17.07
C TYR A 425 -20.53 -13.12 16.45
N SER A 426 -21.32 -12.20 15.97
CA SER A 426 -22.64 -12.46 15.40
C SER A 426 -22.77 -12.03 13.94
N GLY A 427 -21.64 -11.76 13.29
CA GLY A 427 -21.55 -11.34 11.89
C GLY A 427 -20.74 -10.07 11.67
N PRO A 428 -20.43 -9.77 10.41
CA PRO A 428 -19.53 -8.66 10.07
C PRO A 428 -20.20 -7.27 10.13
N SER A 429 -21.52 -7.22 10.03
CA SER A 429 -22.29 -5.97 10.03
C SER A 429 -23.79 -6.23 10.24
N THR A 430 -24.50 -5.17 10.57
CA THR A 430 -25.97 -5.13 10.60
C THR A 430 -26.46 -3.78 10.05
N THR A 431 -27.74 -3.47 10.20
CA THR A 431 -28.31 -2.16 9.86
C THR A 431 -29.16 -1.65 11.01
N VAL A 432 -29.37 -0.35 11.05
CA VAL A 432 -30.30 0.28 12.04
C VAL A 432 -31.69 -0.35 11.92
N ALA A 433 -32.20 -0.59 10.71
CA ALA A 433 -33.49 -1.25 10.50
C ALA A 433 -33.56 -2.63 11.15
N ARG A 434 -32.55 -3.48 10.88
CA ARG A 434 -32.52 -4.84 11.43
C ARG A 434 -32.46 -4.83 12.97
N GLU A 435 -31.63 -3.97 13.53
CA GLU A 435 -31.52 -3.85 14.99
C GLU A 435 -32.80 -3.28 15.63
N LYS A 436 -33.56 -2.44 14.92
CA LYS A 436 -34.92 -2.00 15.36
C LYS A 436 -35.96 -3.10 15.32
N GLN A 437 -35.81 -4.08 14.43
CA GLN A 437 -36.75 -5.21 14.30
C GLN A 437 -36.41 -6.38 15.21
N GLU A 438 -35.14 -6.82 15.20
CA GLU A 438 -34.72 -8.08 15.82
C GLU A 438 -33.69 -7.87 16.95
N GLY A 439 -32.96 -6.74 16.97
CA GLY A 439 -31.81 -6.50 17.84
C GLY A 439 -32.07 -5.56 19.00
N LEU A 440 -31.01 -4.85 19.41
CA LEU A 440 -31.00 -4.00 20.62
C LEU A 440 -31.57 -2.59 20.41
N LEU A 441 -31.86 -2.19 19.18
CA LEU A 441 -32.51 -0.91 18.90
C LEU A 441 -34.05 -1.02 18.90
N ARG A 442 -34.62 -2.13 19.35
CA ARG A 442 -36.08 -2.25 19.60
C ARG A 442 -36.53 -1.27 20.67
N PRO A 443 -37.83 -0.96 20.77
CA PRO A 443 -38.36 0.02 21.71
C PRO A 443 -38.42 -0.56 23.14
N PHE A 444 -37.27 -0.79 23.78
CA PHE A 444 -37.17 -1.16 25.18
C PHE A 444 -37.46 0.07 26.06
N THR A 445 -38.12 -0.15 27.21
CA THR A 445 -38.08 0.83 28.29
C THR A 445 -36.77 0.66 29.07
N LYS A 446 -36.36 1.72 29.79
CA LYS A 446 -35.14 1.66 30.61
C LYS A 446 -35.21 0.55 31.72
N ASP A 447 -36.42 0.32 32.24
CA ASP A 447 -36.65 -0.74 33.23
C ASP A 447 -36.58 -2.14 32.63
N MET A 448 -37.06 -2.33 31.40
CA MET A 448 -36.91 -3.59 30.69
C MET A 448 -35.44 -3.86 30.42
N TRP A 449 -34.72 -2.84 29.94
CA TRP A 449 -33.29 -2.92 29.68
C TRP A 449 -32.48 -3.33 30.93
N LYS A 450 -32.73 -2.65 32.05
CA LYS A 450 -32.09 -2.98 33.34
C LYS A 450 -32.33 -4.42 33.79
N ARG A 451 -33.56 -4.94 33.62
CA ARG A 451 -33.87 -6.35 33.99
C ARG A 451 -33.16 -7.37 33.10
N MET A 452 -32.76 -6.99 31.91
CA MET A 452 -32.05 -7.87 30.97
C MET A 452 -30.54 -7.87 31.17
N HIS A 453 -29.99 -6.73 31.63
CA HIS A 453 -28.55 -6.49 31.63
C HIS A 453 -27.96 -5.97 32.95
N GLY A 454 -28.80 -5.71 33.97
CA GLY A 454 -28.40 -5.21 35.30
C GLY A 454 -28.19 -6.29 36.36
#